data_be12236762712a5777bfbf8a158d7690
#
_entry.id   be12236762712a5777bfbf8a158d7690
#
_cell.length_a   1.000
_cell.length_b   1.000
_cell.length_c   1.000
_cell.angle_alpha   90.00
_cell.angle_beta   90.00
_cell.angle_gamma   90.00
#
_symmetry.space_group_name_H-M   'P 1'
#
loop_
_entity.id
_entity.type
_entity.pdbx_description
1 polymer ?
#
loop_
_entity_poly.entity_id
_entity_poly.type
_entity_poly.pdbx_seq_one_letter_code
_entity_poly.pdbx_strand_id
1 'polypeptide(L)'
;NLKSKFYQLSFRARFILIGWILIITLFLLYSIFIVLMHPIFLNYVNNSSALLDKYNDKIVSTEVSYEGKNSQIVVKTVEYENLSTDEIIRTLKVDNVNLVSINDLEARLFDEVNKVKIVITTENNMTIVKFYY
;
A
#
# COMPACT_ATOMS: atom_id res chain seq x y z
N ASN A 1 -45.71 -8.04 -2.42
CA ASN A 1 -45.10 -6.76 -2.64
C ASN A 1 -44.13 -6.41 -1.50
N LEU A 2 -42.89 -6.10 -1.84
CA LEU A 2 -41.83 -5.77 -0.87
C LEU A 2 -42.20 -4.54 -0.02
N LYS A 3 -42.76 -3.53 -0.65
CA LYS A 3 -43.21 -2.30 0.00
C LYS A 3 -44.30 -2.55 1.03
N SER A 4 -45.27 -3.41 0.71
CA SER A 4 -46.34 -3.82 1.60
C SER A 4 -45.79 -4.58 2.81
N LYS A 5 -44.84 -5.50 2.60
CA LYS A 5 -44.20 -6.23 3.70
C LYS A 5 -43.43 -5.30 4.64
N PHE A 6 -42.77 -4.30 4.12
CA PHE A 6 -42.04 -3.30 4.92
C PHE A 6 -43.01 -2.54 5.85
N TYR A 7 -44.16 -2.09 5.35
CA TYR A 7 -45.14 -1.34 6.15
C TYR A 7 -45.88 -2.20 7.19
N GLN A 8 -45.83 -3.52 7.05
CA GLN A 8 -46.39 -4.44 8.05
C GLN A 8 -45.48 -4.64 9.27
N LEU A 9 -44.21 -4.24 9.19
CA LEU A 9 -43.27 -4.35 10.30
C LEU A 9 -43.58 -3.32 11.39
N SER A 10 -43.25 -3.66 12.65
CA SER A 10 -43.34 -2.71 13.75
C SER A 10 -42.35 -1.53 13.51
N PHE A 11 -42.58 -0.41 14.17
CA PHE A 11 -41.70 0.76 14.07
C PHE A 11 -40.27 0.40 14.41
N ARG A 12 -40.01 -0.38 15.46
CA ARG A 12 -38.69 -0.83 15.85
C ARG A 12 -38.01 -1.67 14.76
N ALA A 13 -38.76 -2.62 14.19
CA ALA A 13 -38.23 -3.47 13.12
C ALA A 13 -37.89 -2.67 11.87
N ARG A 14 -38.71 -1.68 11.51
CA ARG A 14 -38.39 -0.78 10.39
C ARG A 14 -37.14 0.03 10.65
N PHE A 15 -37.00 0.55 11.85
CA PHE A 15 -35.84 1.35 12.24
C PHE A 15 -34.55 0.53 12.19
N ILE A 16 -34.56 -0.69 12.71
CA ILE A 16 -33.44 -1.62 12.69
C ILE A 16 -33.09 -1.98 11.24
N LEU A 17 -34.09 -2.28 10.41
CA LEU A 17 -33.85 -2.63 9.00
C LEU A 17 -33.20 -1.50 8.23
N ILE A 18 -33.69 -0.27 8.40
CA ILE A 18 -33.10 0.93 7.77
C ILE A 18 -31.65 1.13 8.24
N GLY A 19 -31.40 0.94 9.53
CA GLY A 19 -30.05 1.03 10.11
C GLY A 19 -29.08 0.03 9.46
N TRP A 20 -29.50 -1.23 9.30
CA TRP A 20 -28.68 -2.26 8.65
C TRP A 20 -28.42 -1.96 7.18
N ILE A 21 -29.44 -1.52 6.44
CA ILE A 21 -29.29 -1.13 5.04
C ILE A 21 -28.28 0.00 4.91
N LEU A 22 -28.34 0.98 5.80
CA LEU A 22 -27.43 2.13 5.79
C LEU A 22 -25.98 1.69 6.05
N ILE A 23 -25.77 0.82 7.05
CA ILE A 23 -24.45 0.28 7.38
C ILE A 23 -23.86 -0.50 6.21
N ILE A 24 -24.65 -1.38 5.60
CA ILE A 24 -24.22 -2.19 4.45
C ILE A 24 -23.87 -1.28 3.28
N THR A 25 -24.68 -0.26 3.00
CA THR A 25 -24.44 0.69 1.92
C THR A 25 -23.14 1.47 2.14
N LEU A 26 -22.89 1.96 3.36
CA LEU A 26 -21.66 2.66 3.69
C LEU A 26 -20.43 1.75 3.55
N PHE A 27 -20.54 0.50 3.98
CA PHE A 27 -19.46 -0.47 3.85
C PHE A 27 -19.12 -0.74 2.37
N LEU A 28 -20.14 -0.91 1.52
CA LEU A 28 -19.94 -1.12 0.08
C LEU A 28 -19.31 0.11 -0.58
N LEU A 29 -19.77 1.32 -0.24
CA LEU A 29 -19.20 2.56 -0.77
C LEU A 29 -17.74 2.72 -0.35
N TYR A 30 -17.41 2.39 0.88
CA TYR A 30 -16.03 2.44 1.37
C TYR A 30 -15.13 1.45 0.62
N SER A 31 -15.61 0.22 0.40
CA SER A 31 -14.87 -0.79 -0.35
C SER A 31 -14.62 -0.37 -1.80
N ILE A 32 -15.62 0.20 -2.46
CA ILE A 32 -15.49 0.74 -3.82
C ILE A 32 -14.47 1.89 -3.83
N PHE A 33 -14.54 2.79 -2.86
CA PHE A 33 -13.60 3.91 -2.73
C PHE A 33 -12.16 3.42 -2.63
N ILE A 34 -11.88 2.42 -1.80
CA ILE A 34 -10.52 1.84 -1.66
C ILE A 34 -10.04 1.27 -2.99
N VAL A 35 -10.88 0.50 -3.69
CA VAL A 35 -10.53 -0.07 -4.99
C VAL A 35 -10.21 1.02 -6.01
N LEU A 36 -10.98 2.10 -6.01
CA LEU A 36 -10.75 3.24 -6.91
C LEU A 36 -9.46 4.00 -6.56
N MET A 37 -9.04 3.98 -5.29
CA MET A 37 -7.80 4.64 -4.87
C MET A 37 -6.54 3.82 -5.13
N HIS A 38 -6.64 2.51 -5.39
CA HIS A 38 -5.48 1.66 -5.66
C HIS A 38 -4.58 2.19 -6.78
N PRO A 39 -5.09 2.60 -7.96
CA PRO A 39 -4.24 3.14 -9.02
C PRO A 39 -3.49 4.41 -8.60
N ILE A 40 -4.11 5.26 -7.78
CA ILE A 40 -3.49 6.50 -7.28
C ILE A 40 -2.36 6.16 -6.33
N PHE A 41 -2.60 5.26 -5.38
CA PHE A 41 -1.59 4.81 -4.41
C PHE A 41 -0.44 4.08 -5.11
N LEU A 42 -0.75 3.23 -6.07
CA LEU A 42 0.25 2.55 -6.88
C LEU A 42 1.11 3.54 -7.66
N ASN A 43 0.53 4.63 -8.15
CA ASN A 43 1.27 5.67 -8.84
C ASN A 43 2.31 6.33 -7.91
N TYR A 44 1.95 6.64 -6.66
CA TYR A 44 2.91 7.16 -5.69
C TYR A 44 4.04 6.17 -5.40
N VAL A 45 3.70 4.91 -5.24
CA VAL A 45 4.68 3.84 -5.03
C VAL A 45 5.61 3.71 -6.23
N ASN A 46 5.08 3.75 -7.45
CA ASN A 46 5.87 3.70 -8.67
C ASN A 46 6.78 4.92 -8.83
N ASN A 47 6.31 6.11 -8.48
CA ASN A 47 7.14 7.32 -8.50
C ASN A 47 8.31 7.21 -7.52
N SER A 48 8.07 6.64 -6.34
CA SER A 48 9.13 6.42 -5.37
C SER A 48 10.13 5.36 -5.86
N SER A 49 9.65 4.25 -6.41
CA SER A 49 10.52 3.19 -6.93
C SER A 49 11.32 3.62 -8.16
N ALA A 50 10.82 4.61 -8.92
CA ALA A 50 11.53 5.17 -10.07
C ALA A 50 12.85 5.86 -9.67
N LEU A 51 13.01 6.25 -8.40
CA LEU A 51 14.28 6.77 -7.89
C LEU A 51 15.42 5.76 -8.00
N LEU A 52 15.11 4.47 -8.13
CA LEU A 52 16.08 3.38 -8.28
C LEU A 52 16.15 2.83 -9.72
N ASP A 53 15.60 3.55 -10.71
CA ASP A 53 15.56 3.08 -12.11
C ASP A 53 16.95 2.79 -12.71
N LYS A 54 17.99 3.44 -12.22
CA LYS A 54 19.37 3.15 -12.68
C LYS A 54 19.84 1.72 -12.36
N TYR A 55 19.14 1.02 -11.48
CA TYR A 55 19.42 -0.37 -11.11
C TYR A 55 18.47 -1.38 -11.74
N ASN A 56 17.68 -0.98 -12.74
CA ASN A 56 16.70 -1.87 -13.38
C ASN A 56 17.32 -3.12 -13.99
N ASP A 57 18.57 -3.05 -14.44
CA ASP A 57 19.33 -4.19 -14.96
C ASP A 57 19.67 -5.23 -13.87
N LYS A 58 19.57 -4.87 -12.61
CA LYS A 58 19.84 -5.74 -11.45
C LYS A 58 18.58 -6.33 -10.83
N ILE A 59 17.39 -6.02 -11.35
CA ILE A 59 16.13 -6.52 -10.84
C ILE A 59 15.99 -8.00 -11.19
N VAL A 60 15.71 -8.82 -10.17
CA VAL A 60 15.39 -10.23 -10.31
C VAL A 60 13.88 -10.44 -10.38
N SER A 61 13.14 -9.74 -9.53
CA SER A 61 11.68 -9.83 -9.51
C SER A 61 11.05 -8.53 -9.02
N THR A 62 9.81 -8.29 -9.46
CA THR A 62 8.98 -7.18 -9.00
C THR A 62 7.58 -7.70 -8.76
N GLU A 63 7.03 -7.40 -7.59
CA GLU A 63 5.70 -7.82 -7.19
C GLU A 63 4.94 -6.66 -6.57
N VAL A 64 3.64 -6.56 -6.87
CA VAL A 64 2.74 -5.59 -6.24
C VAL A 64 1.68 -6.38 -5.49
N SER A 65 1.47 -6.05 -4.22
CA SER A 65 0.45 -6.65 -3.38
C SER A 65 -0.35 -5.57 -2.65
N TYR A 66 -1.52 -5.96 -2.17
CA TYR A 66 -2.40 -5.08 -1.40
C TYR A 66 -2.61 -5.71 -0.04
N GLU A 67 -2.14 -5.02 1.00
CA GLU A 67 -2.16 -5.49 2.38
C GLU A 67 -3.14 -4.70 3.25
N GLY A 68 -3.40 -5.21 4.47
CA GLY A 68 -4.34 -4.61 5.40
C GLY A 68 -5.73 -5.22 5.34
N LYS A 69 -6.57 -4.88 6.31
CA LYS A 69 -7.92 -5.46 6.46
C LYS A 69 -8.81 -5.28 5.25
N ASN A 70 -8.70 -4.15 4.56
CA ASN A 70 -9.49 -3.82 3.38
C ASN A 70 -8.62 -3.65 2.14
N SER A 71 -7.42 -4.26 2.13
CA SER A 71 -6.44 -4.13 1.06
C SER A 71 -6.08 -2.65 0.76
N GLN A 72 -6.06 -1.81 1.81
CA GLN A 72 -5.83 -0.37 1.67
C GLN A 72 -4.36 0.00 1.54
N ILE A 73 -3.43 -0.89 1.84
CA ILE A 73 -2.00 -0.64 1.76
C ILE A 73 -1.46 -1.24 0.48
N VAL A 74 -0.86 -0.41 -0.37
CA VAL A 74 -0.19 -0.86 -1.58
C VAL A 74 1.27 -1.13 -1.26
N VAL A 75 1.76 -2.31 -1.58
CA VAL A 75 3.14 -2.73 -1.35
C VAL A 75 3.76 -3.18 -2.66
N LYS A 76 4.85 -2.51 -3.06
CA LYS A 76 5.66 -2.94 -4.19
C LYS A 76 6.96 -3.51 -3.66
N THR A 77 7.24 -4.76 -3.97
CA THR A 77 8.45 -5.46 -3.57
C THR A 77 9.35 -5.66 -4.79
N VAL A 78 10.57 -5.18 -4.71
CA VAL A 78 11.56 -5.33 -5.78
C VAL A 78 12.78 -6.04 -5.21
N GLU A 79 13.18 -7.13 -5.85
CA GLU A 79 14.38 -7.88 -5.48
C GLU A 79 15.52 -7.55 -6.44
N TYR A 80 16.67 -7.21 -5.87
CA TYR A 80 17.89 -6.88 -6.63
C TYR A 80 19.00 -7.89 -6.34
N GLU A 81 19.77 -8.24 -7.36
CA GLU A 81 21.01 -9.00 -7.22
C GLU A 81 22.21 -8.08 -7.42
N ASN A 82 23.34 -8.42 -6.79
CA ASN A 82 24.60 -7.67 -6.91
C ASN A 82 24.45 -6.17 -6.61
N LEU A 83 23.60 -5.83 -5.65
CA LEU A 83 23.37 -4.45 -5.25
C LEU A 83 23.35 -4.38 -3.72
N SER A 84 24.21 -3.55 -3.13
CA SER A 84 24.27 -3.41 -1.68
C SER A 84 23.22 -2.46 -1.15
N THR A 85 22.81 -2.70 0.09
CA THR A 85 21.92 -1.78 0.81
C THR A 85 22.49 -0.37 0.88
N ASP A 86 23.80 -0.24 1.11
CA ASP A 86 24.45 1.07 1.22
C ASP A 86 24.38 1.87 -0.07
N GLU A 87 24.50 1.23 -1.23
CA GLU A 87 24.33 1.90 -2.52
C GLU A 87 22.92 2.43 -2.71
N ILE A 88 21.94 1.63 -2.36
CA ILE A 88 20.53 2.03 -2.45
C ILE A 88 20.25 3.22 -1.52
N ILE A 89 20.70 3.14 -0.28
CA ILE A 89 20.52 4.22 0.70
C ILE A 89 21.17 5.51 0.19
N ARG A 90 22.37 5.42 -0.33
CA ARG A 90 23.10 6.59 -0.87
C ARG A 90 22.34 7.22 -2.03
N THR A 91 21.82 6.41 -2.94
CA THR A 91 21.03 6.88 -4.08
C THR A 91 19.77 7.59 -3.62
N LEU A 92 19.04 7.01 -2.68
CA LEU A 92 17.82 7.60 -2.15
C LEU A 92 18.08 8.90 -1.39
N LYS A 93 19.18 8.99 -0.65
CA LYS A 93 19.55 10.23 0.07
C LYS A 93 19.86 11.38 -0.88
N VAL A 94 20.43 11.13 -2.04
CA VAL A 94 20.67 12.17 -3.06
C VAL A 94 19.35 12.78 -3.53
N ASP A 95 18.28 12.00 -3.57
CA ASP A 95 16.93 12.44 -3.94
C ASP A 95 16.10 12.92 -2.74
N ASN A 96 16.75 13.26 -1.63
CA ASN A 96 16.13 13.80 -0.41
C ASN A 96 15.16 12.83 0.30
N VAL A 97 15.37 11.54 0.14
CA VAL A 97 14.65 10.52 0.92
C VAL A 97 15.30 10.44 2.32
N ASN A 98 14.47 10.53 3.35
CA ASN A 98 14.95 10.57 4.73
C ASN A 98 15.22 9.18 5.28
N LEU A 99 16.39 8.97 5.86
CA LEU A 99 16.68 7.75 6.62
C LEU A 99 16.01 7.84 7.99
N VAL A 100 15.12 6.89 8.28
CA VAL A 100 14.39 6.84 9.55
C VAL A 100 15.14 6.01 10.59
N SER A 101 15.56 4.81 10.20
CA SER A 101 16.34 3.92 11.06
C SER A 101 17.17 2.95 10.24
N ILE A 102 18.25 2.48 10.83
CA ILE A 102 19.11 1.46 10.23
C ILE A 102 19.61 0.52 11.33
N ASN A 103 19.57 -0.78 11.05
CA ASN A 103 20.18 -1.81 11.87
C ASN A 103 20.80 -2.90 10.97
N ASP A 104 21.35 -3.97 11.55
CA ASP A 104 22.02 -5.03 10.80
C ASP A 104 21.08 -5.81 9.86
N LEU A 105 19.76 -5.79 10.11
CA LEU A 105 18.77 -6.58 9.38
C LEU A 105 17.99 -5.76 8.36
N GLU A 106 17.71 -4.49 8.66
CA GLU A 106 16.89 -3.66 7.79
C GLU A 106 17.24 -2.18 7.90
N ALA A 107 16.98 -1.45 6.81
CA ALA A 107 16.99 0.01 6.78
C ALA A 107 15.59 0.51 6.44
N ARG A 108 15.15 1.56 7.12
CA ARG A 108 13.85 2.20 6.89
C ARG A 108 14.06 3.64 6.48
N LEU A 109 13.45 4.01 5.36
CA LEU A 109 13.50 5.35 4.84
C LEU A 109 12.08 5.85 4.57
N PHE A 110 11.95 7.15 4.41
CA PHE A 110 10.67 7.77 4.08
C PHE A 110 10.85 8.81 2.97
N ASP A 111 10.10 8.62 1.88
CA ASP A 111 10.02 9.55 0.76
C ASP A 111 8.88 10.54 1.06
N GLU A 112 9.24 11.76 1.48
CA GLU A 112 8.26 12.76 1.83
C GLU A 112 7.48 13.31 0.63
N VAL A 113 8.08 13.31 -0.54
CA VAL A 113 7.43 13.82 -1.75
C VAL A 113 6.27 12.93 -2.16
N ASN A 114 6.47 11.62 -2.18
CA ASN A 114 5.46 10.63 -2.57
C ASN A 114 4.72 10.01 -1.37
N LYS A 115 5.12 10.37 -0.12
CA LYS A 115 4.54 9.81 1.11
C LYS A 115 4.66 8.28 1.18
N VAL A 116 5.77 7.75 0.70
CA VAL A 116 6.05 6.32 0.62
C VAL A 116 7.08 5.92 1.66
N LYS A 117 6.75 4.88 2.44
CA LYS A 117 7.69 4.24 3.35
C LYS A 117 8.51 3.21 2.56
N ILE A 118 9.82 3.23 2.74
CA ILE A 118 10.75 2.33 2.06
C ILE A 118 11.46 1.48 3.10
N VAL A 119 11.42 0.16 2.93
CA VAL A 119 12.11 -0.80 3.80
C VAL A 119 13.06 -1.63 2.95
N ILE A 120 14.33 -1.65 3.32
CA ILE A 120 15.38 -2.40 2.64
C ILE A 120 15.86 -3.52 3.55
N THR A 121 15.80 -4.74 3.06
CA THR A 121 16.31 -5.92 3.76
C THR A 121 17.24 -6.72 2.85
N THR A 122 18.13 -7.51 3.45
CA THR A 122 18.99 -8.44 2.73
C THR A 122 18.65 -9.86 3.12
N GLU A 123 18.36 -10.71 2.13
CA GLU A 123 18.01 -12.11 2.35
C GLU A 123 18.58 -12.95 1.19
N ASN A 124 19.24 -14.07 1.52
CA ASN A 124 19.81 -15.00 0.52
C ASN A 124 20.70 -14.31 -0.54
N ASN A 125 21.54 -13.37 -0.11
CA ASN A 125 22.43 -12.56 -0.98
C ASN A 125 21.66 -11.65 -1.95
N MET A 126 20.38 -11.46 -1.74
CA MET A 126 19.55 -10.52 -2.48
C MET A 126 19.17 -9.33 -1.62
N THR A 127 19.06 -8.17 -2.23
CA THR A 127 18.56 -6.96 -1.56
C THR A 127 17.10 -6.77 -1.95
N ILE A 128 16.24 -6.74 -0.95
CA ILE A 128 14.79 -6.61 -1.13
C ILE A 128 14.37 -5.21 -0.69
N VAL A 129 13.74 -4.47 -1.59
CA VAL A 129 13.22 -3.13 -1.31
C VAL A 129 11.71 -3.17 -1.39
N LYS A 130 11.05 -2.78 -0.30
CA LYS A 130 9.60 -2.69 -0.23
C LYS A 130 9.16 -1.24 -0.11
N PHE A 131 8.23 -0.85 -0.96
CA PHE A 131 7.62 0.48 -0.99
C PHE A 131 6.18 0.37 -0.52
N TYR A 132 5.84 1.08 0.57
CA TYR A 132 4.52 1.05 1.20
C TYR A 132 3.83 2.41 1.08
N TYR A 133 2.59 2.39 0.65
CA TYR A 133 1.73 3.57 0.69
C TYR A 133 0.45 3.31 1.46
#